data_1c14f8991167769626f2d02dbfa1c45d
#
_entry.id   1c14f8991167769626f2d02dbfa1c45d
#
_cell.length_a   1.000
_cell.length_b   1.000
_cell.length_c   1.000
_cell.angle_alpha   90.00
_cell.angle_beta   90.00
_cell.angle_gamma   90.00
#
_symmetry.space_group_name_H-M   'P 1'
#
loop_
_entity.id
_entity.type
_entity.pdbx_description
1 polymer ?
#
loop_
_entity_poly.entity_id
_entity_poly.type
_entity_poly.pdbx_seq_one_letter_code
_entity_poly.pdbx_strand_id
1 'polypeptide(L)'
;MTAPRSFVGCYSAVLSVLNASLRQAPNHSNQELTVSTQLSSGARPDTTANDLGTSSSLPRSTHITNYYHESSGGVKANYDKLVQAADRHRRFISLIVPAENDSVETVGRYGKIYRVAARRAPLFDRRYRMIMPWQYLFSDSSVRKILLAEKPDIIEIYDNSVLTYLAGMTRMGWFKRLGRPLFVYFTGERFDTIFQSFVMSGRFGSWFTRRILANFTLPMFDCYIANSSFVADELRVAYSKEQNPRRWRWFNRKTRQIFRAVDTPLEERLAICPRGVDTDFFSPRRRTVESRARICRAAGIPVTATLVLSATRLSPEKNVRLLPQIMQHLDDDQSRDFRLLIAGGGPEEEFLREEAARFAGKMILIGHLDKASLADHYANADIFIHPNPREPFGNVGLEALASGVACIFPNTGGVRMYASENNAWLVQADAHEFAKAIHDAAVDKELRTRKIASALGTAAQNSQEAAVDRLLTTYDRMYEDFLKKIPRGTPATASTDAMLTGTEVHREA
;
A
#
# COMPACT_ATOMS: atom_id res chain seq x y z
N MET A 1 -1.76 1.56 44.89
CA MET A 1 -2.23 1.16 43.56
C MET A 1 -1.04 1.16 42.64
N THR A 2 -0.42 0.00 42.51
CA THR A 2 0.86 -0.26 41.85
C THR A 2 0.65 -0.28 40.32
N ALA A 3 1.44 0.49 39.57
CA ALA A 3 1.45 0.49 38.12
C ALA A 3 1.89 -0.89 37.59
N PRO A 4 1.27 -1.42 36.52
CA PRO A 4 1.64 -2.74 36.01
C PRO A 4 3.03 -2.70 35.37
N ARG A 5 3.91 -3.58 35.86
CA ARG A 5 5.28 -3.80 35.37
C ARG A 5 5.42 -4.18 33.90
N SER A 6 4.33 -4.42 33.20
CA SER A 6 4.31 -4.80 31.77
C SER A 6 4.64 -3.66 30.78
N PHE A 7 4.60 -2.41 31.21
CA PHE A 7 4.86 -1.25 30.33
C PHE A 7 6.35 -1.00 30.08
N VAL A 8 7.19 -1.35 31.04
CA VAL A 8 8.66 -1.26 30.92
C VAL A 8 9.18 -2.36 29.99
N GLY A 9 8.50 -3.52 29.93
CA GLY A 9 8.87 -4.66 29.08
C GLY A 9 8.76 -4.40 27.59
N CYS A 10 7.72 -3.69 27.13
CA CYS A 10 7.58 -3.38 25.68
C CYS A 10 8.55 -2.30 25.20
N TYR A 11 8.84 -1.31 26.06
CA TYR A 11 9.86 -0.30 25.77
C TYR A 11 11.26 -0.93 25.77
N SER A 12 11.49 -1.85 26.72
CA SER A 12 12.70 -2.68 26.78
C SER A 12 12.81 -3.60 25.56
N ALA A 13 11.71 -4.12 25.02
CA ALA A 13 11.75 -4.96 23.82
C ALA A 13 12.11 -4.14 22.55
N VAL A 14 11.57 -2.93 22.38
CA VAL A 14 11.96 -2.05 21.27
C VAL A 14 13.41 -1.56 21.45
N LEU A 15 13.80 -1.17 22.67
CA LEU A 15 15.18 -0.81 22.97
C LEU A 15 16.13 -2.02 22.98
N SER A 16 15.67 -3.21 23.32
CA SER A 16 16.49 -4.43 23.24
C SER A 16 16.64 -4.90 21.80
N VAL A 17 15.66 -4.72 20.93
CA VAL A 17 15.80 -4.92 19.49
C VAL A 17 16.77 -3.89 18.89
N LEU A 18 16.70 -2.62 19.31
CA LEU A 18 17.69 -1.60 18.92
C LEU A 18 19.09 -1.91 19.49
N ASN A 19 19.20 -2.30 20.75
CA ASN A 19 20.48 -2.67 21.38
C ASN A 19 21.03 -4.02 20.90
N ALA A 20 20.19 -5.00 20.64
CA ALA A 20 20.60 -6.25 20.00
C ALA A 20 21.06 -6.02 18.56
N SER A 21 20.38 -5.11 17.84
CA SER A 21 20.79 -4.67 16.50
C SER A 21 22.15 -3.97 16.49
N LEU A 22 22.43 -3.16 17.52
CA LEU A 22 23.72 -2.47 17.67
C LEU A 22 24.86 -3.43 18.06
N ARG A 23 24.56 -4.54 18.74
CA ARG A 23 25.57 -5.57 19.13
C ARG A 23 25.83 -6.62 18.08
N GLN A 24 24.99 -6.74 17.04
CA GLN A 24 25.11 -7.69 15.94
C GLN A 24 25.59 -7.06 14.63
N ALA A 25 26.14 -5.84 14.66
CA ALA A 25 26.84 -5.29 13.52
C ALA A 25 28.01 -6.22 13.17
N PRO A 26 28.07 -6.83 11.99
CA PRO A 26 29.20 -7.68 11.63
C PRO A 26 30.46 -6.82 11.54
N ASN A 27 31.53 -7.25 12.21
CA ASN A 27 32.89 -6.79 11.92
C ASN A 27 33.19 -7.15 10.47
N HIS A 28 32.96 -6.24 9.55
CA HIS A 28 33.46 -6.36 8.20
C HIS A 28 34.96 -5.99 8.22
N SER A 29 35.77 -7.04 8.40
CA SER A 29 37.16 -7.03 7.91
C SER A 29 37.12 -6.78 6.40
N ASN A 30 37.89 -5.80 5.96
CA ASN A 30 38.19 -5.41 4.60
C ASN A 30 38.07 -6.54 3.59
N GLN A 31 36.96 -6.66 2.91
CA GLN A 31 36.90 -7.09 1.53
C GLN A 31 36.54 -5.87 0.71
N GLU A 32 37.52 -5.33 0.02
CA GLU A 32 37.34 -4.36 -1.04
C GLU A 32 36.40 -4.98 -2.06
N LEU A 33 35.12 -4.62 -1.97
CA LEU A 33 34.19 -4.78 -3.06
C LEU A 33 34.63 -3.78 -4.14
N THR A 34 35.40 -4.26 -5.08
CA THR A 34 35.57 -3.63 -6.37
C THR A 34 34.21 -3.62 -7.05
N VAL A 35 33.41 -2.63 -6.70
CA VAL A 35 32.31 -2.16 -7.53
C VAL A 35 33.00 -1.59 -8.75
N SER A 36 32.98 -2.37 -9.85
CA SER A 36 33.43 -1.88 -11.14
C SER A 36 32.72 -0.58 -11.42
N THR A 37 33.51 0.47 -11.43
CA THR A 37 33.11 1.84 -11.70
C THR A 37 32.69 1.93 -13.17
N GLN A 38 31.45 1.59 -13.45
CA GLN A 38 30.70 2.15 -14.56
C GLN A 38 29.58 3.02 -13.99
N LEU A 39 29.92 3.89 -13.07
CA LEU A 39 29.26 5.18 -12.95
C LEU A 39 29.77 6.02 -14.13
N SER A 40 29.23 5.75 -15.33
CA SER A 40 29.30 6.73 -16.39
C SER A 40 28.74 8.02 -15.79
N SER A 41 29.58 9.03 -15.70
CA SER A 41 29.18 10.42 -15.47
C SER A 41 28.08 10.70 -16.48
N GLY A 42 26.80 10.63 -16.03
CA GLY A 42 25.67 10.99 -16.85
C GLY A 42 25.81 12.48 -17.14
N ALA A 43 26.40 12.77 -18.31
CA ALA A 43 26.41 14.08 -18.90
C ALA A 43 24.96 14.56 -18.91
N ARG A 44 24.73 15.75 -18.38
CA ARG A 44 23.48 16.48 -18.57
C ARG A 44 23.24 16.59 -20.07
N PRO A 45 22.06 16.24 -20.60
CA PRO A 45 21.73 16.64 -21.95
C PRO A 45 21.65 18.16 -21.98
N ASP A 46 22.40 18.78 -22.88
CA ASP A 46 22.34 20.18 -23.21
C ASP A 46 20.89 20.57 -23.47
N THR A 47 20.32 21.34 -22.54
CA THR A 47 19.10 22.09 -22.78
C THR A 47 19.50 23.30 -23.60
N THR A 48 19.24 23.27 -24.90
CA THR A 48 19.27 24.49 -25.74
C THR A 48 18.41 25.54 -25.08
N ALA A 49 19.07 26.66 -24.76
CA ALA A 49 18.46 27.84 -24.21
C ALA A 49 17.40 28.37 -25.19
N ASN A 50 16.14 28.25 -24.88
CA ASN A 50 15.03 29.12 -25.26
C ASN A 50 13.72 28.60 -24.61
N ASP A 51 13.62 28.81 -23.30
CA ASP A 51 12.32 28.91 -22.60
C ASP A 51 12.57 29.72 -21.32
N LEU A 52 12.59 31.03 -21.48
CA LEU A 52 12.57 32.01 -20.39
C LEU A 52 11.13 32.14 -19.86
N GLY A 53 10.66 31.12 -19.18
CA GLY A 53 9.51 31.13 -18.30
C GLY A 53 9.89 30.34 -17.06
N THR A 54 9.67 30.86 -15.86
CA THR A 54 9.98 30.28 -14.54
C THR A 54 9.49 28.85 -14.42
N SER A 55 10.21 27.89 -15.00
CA SER A 55 9.97 26.48 -14.88
C SER A 55 10.57 26.02 -13.54
N SER A 56 9.78 26.03 -12.47
CA SER A 56 10.12 25.28 -11.27
C SER A 56 10.23 23.82 -11.67
N SER A 57 11.43 23.24 -11.58
CA SER A 57 11.62 21.82 -11.87
C SER A 57 10.69 21.00 -10.98
N LEU A 58 9.96 20.03 -11.57
CA LEU A 58 9.08 19.12 -10.82
C LEU A 58 9.84 18.42 -9.68
N PRO A 59 9.25 18.27 -8.50
CA PRO A 59 9.92 17.69 -7.35
C PRO A 59 10.31 16.22 -7.61
N ARG A 60 11.51 15.85 -7.19
CA ARG A 60 12.05 14.49 -7.24
C ARG A 60 11.47 13.68 -6.07
N SER A 61 10.93 12.50 -6.32
CA SER A 61 10.37 11.66 -5.26
C SER A 61 11.12 10.34 -5.11
N THR A 62 11.33 9.95 -3.85
CA THR A 62 11.83 8.61 -3.49
C THR A 62 10.81 7.92 -2.61
N HIS A 63 10.44 6.71 -3.00
CA HIS A 63 9.48 5.86 -2.32
C HIS A 63 10.22 4.71 -1.64
N ILE A 64 9.90 4.43 -0.37
CA ILE A 64 10.58 3.39 0.41
C ILE A 64 9.53 2.49 1.06
N THR A 65 9.63 1.18 0.84
CA THR A 65 8.67 0.23 1.43
C THR A 65 9.29 -1.14 1.70
N ASN A 66 8.86 -1.77 2.79
CA ASN A 66 9.14 -3.17 3.11
C ASN A 66 8.06 -4.13 2.57
N TYR A 67 6.97 -3.61 1.98
CA TYR A 67 5.84 -4.42 1.50
C TYR A 67 5.92 -4.79 0.02
N TYR A 68 7.04 -4.50 -0.65
CA TYR A 68 7.25 -4.86 -2.05
C TYR A 68 7.76 -6.30 -2.16
N HIS A 69 6.88 -7.22 -2.56
CA HIS A 69 7.20 -8.64 -2.73
C HIS A 69 6.35 -9.24 -3.85
N GLU A 70 6.81 -10.31 -4.49
CA GLU A 70 6.07 -10.97 -5.58
C GLU A 70 4.67 -11.43 -5.16
N SER A 71 4.53 -11.90 -3.91
CA SER A 71 3.22 -12.30 -3.35
C SER A 71 2.40 -11.12 -2.82
N SER A 72 2.91 -9.88 -2.84
CA SER A 72 2.18 -8.69 -2.36
C SER A 72 1.29 -8.04 -3.42
N GLY A 73 1.09 -8.72 -4.55
CA GLY A 73 0.21 -8.36 -5.67
C GLY A 73 -0.08 -6.87 -5.86
N GLY A 74 -0.96 -6.33 -5.05
CA GLY A 74 -1.40 -4.94 -5.16
C GLY A 74 -0.34 -3.89 -4.84
N VAL A 75 0.56 -4.12 -3.87
CA VAL A 75 1.60 -3.13 -3.50
C VAL A 75 2.66 -3.04 -4.60
N LYS A 76 3.18 -4.20 -5.01
CA LYS A 76 4.17 -4.29 -6.09
C LYS A 76 3.63 -3.67 -7.38
N ALA A 77 2.46 -4.07 -7.82
CA ALA A 77 1.86 -3.58 -9.06
C ALA A 77 1.68 -2.04 -9.07
N ASN A 78 1.30 -1.44 -7.94
CA ASN A 78 1.13 0.01 -7.86
C ASN A 78 2.46 0.76 -7.95
N TYR A 79 3.51 0.30 -7.26
CA TYR A 79 4.82 0.94 -7.34
C TYR A 79 5.49 0.74 -8.70
N ASP A 80 5.35 -0.44 -9.31
CA ASP A 80 5.84 -0.69 -10.67
C ASP A 80 5.20 0.29 -11.67
N LYS A 81 3.89 0.50 -11.58
CA LYS A 81 3.18 1.48 -12.43
C LYS A 81 3.58 2.92 -12.14
N LEU A 82 3.80 3.28 -10.87
CA LEU A 82 4.28 4.61 -10.52
C LEU A 82 5.67 4.89 -11.12
N VAL A 83 6.60 3.95 -11.03
CA VAL A 83 7.94 4.11 -11.62
C VAL A 83 7.88 4.09 -13.15
N GLN A 84 7.03 3.25 -13.76
CA GLN A 84 6.81 3.26 -15.22
C GLN A 84 6.23 4.58 -15.73
N ALA A 85 5.42 5.27 -14.93
CA ALA A 85 4.85 6.56 -15.28
C ALA A 85 5.85 7.73 -15.22
N ALA A 86 7.05 7.51 -14.67
CA ALA A 86 8.10 8.53 -14.52
C ALA A 86 8.42 9.24 -15.84
N ASP A 87 8.54 8.49 -16.94
CA ASP A 87 8.85 9.04 -18.27
C ASP A 87 7.69 9.85 -18.84
N ARG A 88 6.46 9.37 -18.71
CA ARG A 88 5.26 10.09 -19.14
C ARG A 88 5.13 11.47 -18.49
N HIS A 89 5.48 11.52 -17.19
CA HIS A 89 5.43 12.76 -16.40
C HIS A 89 6.75 13.55 -16.40
N ARG A 90 7.80 13.06 -17.06
CA ARG A 90 9.16 13.66 -17.05
C ARG A 90 9.65 13.97 -15.64
N ARG A 91 9.40 13.06 -14.70
CA ARG A 91 9.62 13.25 -13.27
C ARG A 91 10.55 12.16 -12.71
N PHE A 92 11.60 12.57 -12.00
CA PHE A 92 12.49 11.59 -11.33
C PHE A 92 11.75 10.90 -10.17
N ILE A 93 11.54 9.61 -10.35
CA ILE A 93 10.89 8.74 -9.37
C ILE A 93 11.82 7.58 -9.07
N SER A 94 12.23 7.44 -7.81
CA SER A 94 13.02 6.30 -7.36
C SER A 94 12.25 5.48 -6.31
N LEU A 95 12.41 4.17 -6.38
CA LEU A 95 11.80 3.21 -5.46
C LEU A 95 12.91 2.41 -4.77
N ILE A 96 12.91 2.36 -3.43
CA ILE A 96 13.85 1.57 -2.63
C ILE A 96 13.08 0.41 -1.98
N VAL A 97 13.50 -0.82 -2.26
CA VAL A 97 12.81 -2.04 -1.81
C VAL A 97 13.81 -3.08 -1.27
N PRO A 98 13.40 -3.93 -0.32
CA PRO A 98 14.23 -5.02 0.15
C PRO A 98 14.34 -6.13 -0.90
N ALA A 99 15.53 -6.70 -1.04
CA ALA A 99 15.82 -7.81 -1.96
C ALA A 99 16.80 -8.82 -1.35
N GLU A 100 17.17 -9.82 -2.11
CA GLU A 100 18.22 -10.77 -1.72
C GLU A 100 19.61 -10.17 -1.91
N ASN A 101 19.82 -9.49 -3.02
CA ASN A 101 21.07 -8.84 -3.40
C ASN A 101 20.82 -7.39 -3.77
N ASP A 102 21.86 -6.57 -3.61
CA ASP A 102 21.84 -5.19 -4.09
C ASP A 102 21.80 -5.16 -5.61
N SER A 103 20.88 -4.38 -6.16
CA SER A 103 20.81 -4.12 -7.60
C SER A 103 20.08 -2.82 -7.89
N VAL A 104 20.32 -2.26 -9.08
CA VAL A 104 19.64 -1.06 -9.57
C VAL A 104 19.04 -1.38 -10.94
N GLU A 105 17.78 -1.11 -11.09
CA GLU A 105 17.05 -1.22 -12.34
C GLU A 105 16.64 0.17 -12.79
N THR A 106 17.00 0.55 -14.01
CA THR A 106 16.56 1.80 -14.63
C THR A 106 15.32 1.53 -15.46
N VAL A 107 14.25 2.28 -15.20
CA VAL A 107 12.97 2.17 -15.90
C VAL A 107 12.76 3.46 -16.68
N GLY A 108 13.04 3.38 -17.99
CA GLY A 108 13.05 4.57 -18.84
C GLY A 108 14.16 5.56 -18.46
N ARG A 109 13.92 6.84 -18.71
CA ARG A 109 14.88 7.93 -18.44
C ARG A 109 14.80 8.48 -17.00
N TYR A 110 13.61 8.43 -16.40
CA TYR A 110 13.31 9.13 -15.15
C TYR A 110 13.00 8.19 -13.98
N GLY A 111 12.79 6.88 -14.22
CA GLY A 111 12.46 5.88 -13.22
C GLY A 111 13.66 5.05 -12.76
N LYS A 112 13.76 4.73 -11.45
CA LYS A 112 14.76 3.81 -10.91
C LYS A 112 14.17 2.94 -9.80
N ILE A 113 14.56 1.67 -9.77
CA ILE A 113 14.25 0.75 -8.67
C ILE A 113 15.56 0.28 -8.05
N TYR A 114 15.76 0.64 -6.79
CA TYR A 114 16.90 0.20 -5.97
C TYR A 114 16.47 -0.99 -5.13
N ARG A 115 17.05 -2.15 -5.40
CA ARG A 115 16.92 -3.32 -4.56
C ARG A 115 18.07 -3.34 -3.56
N VAL A 116 17.74 -3.39 -2.27
CA VAL A 116 18.70 -3.37 -1.17
C VAL A 116 18.72 -4.73 -0.50
N ALA A 117 19.91 -5.35 -0.41
CA ALA A 117 20.09 -6.62 0.24
C ALA A 117 19.60 -6.55 1.69
N ALA A 118 18.58 -7.34 2.02
CA ALA A 118 17.91 -7.31 3.31
C ALA A 118 17.63 -8.71 3.85
N ARG A 119 17.68 -8.87 5.17
CA ARG A 119 17.37 -10.14 5.83
C ARG A 119 15.86 -10.42 5.81
N ARG A 120 15.49 -11.68 5.91
CA ARG A 120 14.10 -12.11 6.06
C ARG A 120 13.53 -11.56 7.37
N ALA A 121 12.24 -11.20 7.35
CA ALA A 121 11.54 -10.64 8.50
C ALA A 121 11.56 -11.63 9.69
N PRO A 122 11.99 -11.21 10.89
CA PRO A 122 12.20 -12.14 12.00
C PRO A 122 10.89 -12.58 12.69
N LEU A 123 9.85 -11.77 12.68
CA LEU A 123 8.61 -11.95 13.48
C LEU A 123 7.33 -12.05 12.65
N PHE A 124 7.42 -11.77 11.35
CA PHE A 124 6.27 -11.82 10.44
C PHE A 124 6.45 -12.97 9.43
N ASP A 125 5.74 -12.92 8.35
CA ASP A 125 5.85 -13.88 7.28
C ASP A 125 7.28 -13.91 6.71
N ARG A 126 7.96 -15.04 6.86
CA ARG A 126 9.36 -15.23 6.43
C ARG A 126 9.58 -15.08 4.90
N ARG A 127 8.52 -14.99 4.13
CA ARG A 127 8.59 -14.66 2.70
C ARG A 127 9.04 -13.22 2.47
N TYR A 128 8.76 -12.31 3.41
CA TYR A 128 9.16 -10.91 3.32
C TYR A 128 10.59 -10.70 3.81
N ARG A 129 11.29 -9.76 3.15
CA ARG A 129 12.56 -9.21 3.60
C ARG A 129 12.31 -7.81 4.14
N MET A 130 13.15 -7.31 5.04
CA MET A 130 12.95 -6.01 5.66
C MET A 130 14.25 -5.20 5.67
N ILE A 131 14.17 -3.97 5.17
CA ILE A 131 15.19 -2.94 5.37
C ILE A 131 15.13 -2.52 6.84
N MET A 132 16.23 -2.72 7.54
CA MET A 132 16.33 -2.49 8.98
C MET A 132 17.09 -1.18 9.27
N PRO A 133 17.01 -0.63 10.50
CA PRO A 133 17.61 0.66 10.83
C PRO A 133 19.09 0.80 10.48
N TRP A 134 19.92 -0.22 10.63
CA TRP A 134 21.34 -0.15 10.27
C TRP A 134 21.61 0.15 8.79
N GLN A 135 20.64 -0.12 7.91
CA GLN A 135 20.75 0.14 6.47
C GLN A 135 20.51 1.61 6.09
N TYR A 136 20.14 2.47 7.06
CA TYR A 136 20.00 3.92 6.86
C TYR A 136 20.62 4.78 7.97
N LEU A 137 21.04 4.19 9.11
CA LEU A 137 21.60 4.94 10.23
C LEU A 137 23.00 5.48 9.95
N PHE A 138 23.87 4.67 9.33
CA PHE A 138 25.26 5.02 9.07
C PHE A 138 25.40 5.72 7.71
N SER A 139 26.42 6.58 7.58
CA SER A 139 26.65 7.39 6.36
C SER A 139 26.97 6.54 5.13
N ASP A 140 27.55 5.40 5.32
CA ASP A 140 27.96 4.42 4.29
C ASP A 140 26.93 3.31 4.04
N SER A 141 25.81 3.32 4.76
CA SER A 141 24.75 2.34 4.60
C SER A 141 23.99 2.52 3.26
N SER A 142 23.51 1.40 2.71
CA SER A 142 22.96 1.33 1.35
C SER A 142 21.85 2.34 1.08
N VAL A 143 20.83 2.37 1.92
CA VAL A 143 19.69 3.30 1.75
C VAL A 143 20.15 4.75 1.83
N ARG A 144 21.08 5.04 2.75
CA ARG A 144 21.55 6.42 2.93
C ARG A 144 22.40 6.90 1.75
N LYS A 145 23.24 6.04 1.19
CA LYS A 145 23.99 6.35 -0.04
C LYS A 145 23.04 6.66 -1.20
N ILE A 146 21.98 5.85 -1.36
CA ILE A 146 20.97 6.08 -2.39
C ILE A 146 20.28 7.43 -2.19
N LEU A 147 19.81 7.74 -0.99
CA LEU A 147 19.13 9.00 -0.70
C LEU A 147 20.03 10.23 -0.92
N LEU A 148 21.32 10.12 -0.58
CA LEU A 148 22.27 11.21 -0.81
C LEU A 148 22.61 11.38 -2.29
N ALA A 149 22.59 10.31 -3.09
CA ALA A 149 22.81 10.37 -4.53
C ALA A 149 21.56 10.92 -5.27
N GLU A 150 20.37 10.44 -4.91
CA GLU A 150 19.13 10.86 -5.56
C GLU A 150 18.65 12.25 -5.14
N LYS A 151 19.02 12.73 -3.94
CA LYS A 151 18.65 14.04 -3.39
C LYS A 151 17.16 14.34 -3.56
N PRO A 152 16.26 13.50 -3.00
CA PRO A 152 14.83 13.67 -3.19
C PRO A 152 14.29 14.92 -2.48
N ASP A 153 13.33 15.57 -3.13
CA ASP A 153 12.51 16.64 -2.53
C ASP A 153 11.39 16.05 -1.67
N ILE A 154 10.90 14.87 -2.05
CA ILE A 154 9.84 14.13 -1.37
C ILE A 154 10.34 12.72 -1.05
N ILE A 155 10.17 12.30 0.20
CA ILE A 155 10.37 10.91 0.62
C ILE A 155 9.05 10.36 1.12
N GLU A 156 8.49 9.40 0.37
CA GLU A 156 7.34 8.64 0.82
C GLU A 156 7.79 7.36 1.52
N ILE A 157 7.17 7.06 2.65
CA ILE A 157 7.39 5.83 3.39
C ILE A 157 6.08 5.08 3.53
N TYR A 158 6.03 3.87 2.96
CA TYR A 158 4.94 2.92 3.16
C TYR A 158 5.45 1.77 4.03
N ASP A 159 5.44 2.00 5.33
CA ASP A 159 5.86 1.03 6.35
C ASP A 159 5.28 1.46 7.70
N ASN A 160 4.78 0.51 8.48
CA ASN A 160 4.21 0.76 9.80
C ASN A 160 5.19 0.43 10.94
N SER A 161 6.45 0.14 10.61
CA SER A 161 7.43 -0.38 11.55
C SER A 161 8.74 0.41 11.55
N VAL A 162 9.78 -0.18 11.04
CA VAL A 162 11.16 0.33 11.20
C VAL A 162 11.55 1.48 10.29
N LEU A 163 10.95 1.60 9.10
CA LEU A 163 11.29 2.67 8.17
C LEU A 163 10.78 4.05 8.60
N THR A 164 9.73 4.10 9.44
CA THR A 164 9.19 5.36 9.96
C THR A 164 10.23 6.16 10.75
N TYR A 165 11.18 5.49 11.40
CA TYR A 165 12.25 6.15 12.16
C TYR A 165 13.20 6.96 11.27
N LEU A 166 13.35 6.64 9.98
CA LEU A 166 14.14 7.44 9.04
C LEU A 166 13.60 8.88 8.98
N ALA A 167 12.29 9.04 8.88
CA ALA A 167 11.65 10.35 8.89
C ALA A 167 11.87 11.07 10.23
N GLY A 168 11.63 10.39 11.35
CA GLY A 168 11.82 10.94 12.68
C GLY A 168 13.25 11.42 12.94
N MET A 169 14.24 10.61 12.60
CA MET A 169 15.66 10.94 12.77
C MET A 169 16.11 12.10 11.89
N THR A 170 15.65 12.17 10.64
CA THR A 170 15.92 13.29 9.75
C THR A 170 15.37 14.58 10.34
N ARG A 171 14.16 14.56 10.87
CA ARG A 171 13.51 15.72 11.49
C ARG A 171 14.21 16.17 12.77
N MET A 172 14.78 15.25 13.55
CA MET A 172 15.64 15.56 14.70
C MET A 172 16.99 16.20 14.29
N GLY A 173 17.34 16.16 12.99
CA GLY A 173 18.57 16.72 12.47
C GLY A 173 19.77 15.78 12.43
N TRP A 174 19.54 14.45 12.58
CA TRP A 174 20.62 13.45 12.54
C TRP A 174 21.25 13.32 11.15
N PHE A 175 20.45 13.55 10.09
CA PHE A 175 20.89 13.36 8.71
C PHE A 175 21.05 14.68 7.95
N LYS A 176 21.91 15.57 8.47
CA LYS A 176 22.10 16.93 7.95
C LYS A 176 22.37 16.99 6.45
N ARG A 177 23.14 16.03 5.90
CA ARG A 177 23.48 15.99 4.46
C ARG A 177 22.28 15.67 3.56
N LEU A 178 21.23 15.07 4.10
CA LEU A 178 19.99 14.79 3.35
C LEU A 178 19.14 16.06 3.16
N GLY A 179 19.42 17.11 3.94
CA GLY A 179 18.62 18.34 3.93
C GLY A 179 17.26 18.13 4.62
N ARG A 180 16.24 18.79 4.09
CA ARG A 180 14.90 18.78 4.64
C ARG A 180 13.87 18.41 3.55
N PRO A 181 13.83 17.15 3.11
CA PRO A 181 12.78 16.68 2.21
C PRO A 181 11.40 16.69 2.90
N LEU A 182 10.35 16.77 2.10
CA LEU A 182 8.98 16.50 2.56
C LEU A 182 8.84 15.02 2.87
N PHE A 183 8.48 14.67 4.12
CA PHE A 183 8.17 13.29 4.49
C PHE A 183 6.68 13.02 4.41
N VAL A 184 6.30 12.07 3.56
CA VAL A 184 4.92 11.60 3.37
C VAL A 184 4.79 10.19 3.94
N TYR A 185 3.82 10.00 4.83
CA TYR A 185 3.43 8.68 5.30
C TYR A 185 2.30 8.15 4.43
N PHE A 186 2.57 7.09 3.69
CA PHE A 186 1.54 6.38 2.94
C PHE A 186 1.00 5.22 3.76
N THR A 187 -0.31 5.10 3.87
CA THR A 187 -0.95 3.96 4.52
C THR A 187 -2.02 3.34 3.62
N GLY A 188 -1.89 2.04 3.40
CA GLY A 188 -2.83 1.26 2.60
C GLY A 188 -3.57 0.20 3.41
N GLU A 189 -3.21 0.06 4.68
CA GLU A 189 -3.76 -0.92 5.61
C GLU A 189 -4.04 -0.25 6.96
N ARG A 190 -5.05 -0.73 7.67
CA ARG A 190 -5.30 -0.29 9.05
C ARG A 190 -4.35 -1.02 10.00
N PHE A 191 -3.59 -0.27 10.78
CA PHE A 191 -2.64 -0.81 11.75
C PHE A 191 -3.37 -1.57 12.88
N ASP A 192 -4.53 -1.07 13.32
CA ASP A 192 -5.35 -1.74 14.33
C ASP A 192 -5.85 -3.10 13.85
N THR A 193 -6.18 -3.25 12.58
CA THR A 193 -6.64 -4.52 12.00
C THR A 193 -5.52 -5.54 11.93
N ILE A 194 -4.34 -5.14 11.42
CA ILE A 194 -3.16 -6.01 11.34
C ILE A 194 -2.75 -6.48 12.75
N PHE A 195 -2.66 -5.55 13.70
CA PHE A 195 -2.21 -5.87 15.05
C PHE A 195 -3.17 -6.82 15.78
N GLN A 196 -4.48 -6.61 15.60
CA GLN A 196 -5.50 -7.49 16.18
C GLN A 196 -5.46 -8.91 15.61
N SER A 197 -5.17 -9.05 14.33
CA SER A 197 -5.15 -10.35 13.65
C SER A 197 -3.92 -11.19 14.01
N PHE A 198 -2.77 -10.54 14.29
CA PHE A 198 -1.49 -11.26 14.43
C PHE A 198 -0.84 -11.15 15.80
N VAL A 199 -1.19 -10.17 16.63
CA VAL A 199 -0.48 -9.90 17.89
C VAL A 199 -1.39 -9.99 19.11
N MET A 200 -2.49 -9.23 19.12
CA MET A 200 -3.39 -9.17 20.29
C MET A 200 -4.79 -8.77 19.86
N SER A 201 -5.73 -9.68 20.02
CA SER A 201 -7.14 -9.44 19.72
C SER A 201 -7.82 -8.49 20.72
N GLY A 202 -8.90 -7.84 20.28
CA GLY A 202 -9.81 -7.08 21.12
C GLY A 202 -9.50 -5.59 21.27
N ARG A 203 -10.26 -4.94 22.17
CA ARG A 203 -10.24 -3.48 22.37
C ARG A 203 -8.89 -2.91 22.86
N PHE A 204 -8.10 -3.72 23.54
CA PHE A 204 -6.76 -3.32 24.02
C PHE A 204 -5.77 -3.19 22.85
N GLY A 205 -5.79 -4.12 21.89
CA GLY A 205 -4.95 -4.05 20.69
C GLY A 205 -5.20 -2.76 19.90
N SER A 206 -6.47 -2.41 19.63
CA SER A 206 -6.82 -1.15 18.96
C SER A 206 -6.41 0.09 19.76
N TRP A 207 -6.57 0.05 21.08
CA TRP A 207 -6.14 1.15 21.94
C TRP A 207 -4.64 1.36 21.87
N PHE A 208 -3.85 0.29 21.91
CA PHE A 208 -2.39 0.32 21.88
C PHE A 208 -1.86 0.84 20.52
N THR A 209 -2.36 0.31 19.42
CA THR A 209 -1.95 0.75 18.07
C THR A 209 -2.24 2.21 17.82
N ARG A 210 -3.41 2.71 18.25
CA ARG A 210 -3.75 4.14 18.16
C ARG A 210 -2.77 5.00 18.96
N ARG A 211 -2.25 4.53 20.11
CA ARG A 211 -1.25 5.25 20.91
C ARG A 211 0.11 5.31 20.21
N ILE A 212 0.54 4.21 19.62
CA ILE A 212 1.76 4.21 18.80
C ILE A 212 1.60 5.19 17.64
N LEU A 213 0.52 5.09 16.91
CA LEU A 213 0.25 5.94 15.77
C LEU A 213 0.25 7.43 16.16
N ALA A 214 -0.55 7.81 17.17
CA ALA A 214 -0.69 9.19 17.62
C ALA A 214 0.60 9.80 18.19
N ASN A 215 1.38 9.03 18.92
CA ASN A 215 2.48 9.58 19.72
C ASN A 215 3.86 9.39 19.09
N PHE A 216 4.00 8.45 18.15
CA PHE A 216 5.26 8.19 17.46
C PHE A 216 5.15 8.40 15.97
N THR A 217 4.32 7.62 15.27
CA THR A 217 4.29 7.64 13.80
C THR A 217 3.87 9.00 13.24
N LEU A 218 2.71 9.51 13.66
CA LEU A 218 2.19 10.77 13.11
C LEU A 218 3.10 11.98 13.37
N PRO A 219 3.76 12.16 14.53
CA PRO A 219 4.69 13.26 14.72
C PRO A 219 5.94 13.23 13.84
N MET A 220 6.31 12.09 13.26
CA MET A 220 7.50 11.95 12.43
C MET A 220 7.32 12.44 10.99
N PHE A 221 6.07 12.62 10.51
CA PHE A 221 5.77 12.94 9.13
C PHE A 221 5.16 14.34 8.96
N ASP A 222 5.34 14.89 7.77
CA ASP A 222 4.78 16.18 7.39
C ASP A 222 3.36 16.03 6.87
N CYS A 223 3.16 15.07 5.97
CA CYS A 223 1.89 14.80 5.31
C CYS A 223 1.56 13.31 5.33
N TYR A 224 0.30 12.99 5.04
CA TYR A 224 -0.24 11.64 5.08
C TYR A 224 -1.07 11.37 3.84
N ILE A 225 -0.94 10.17 3.29
CA ILE A 225 -1.79 9.68 2.20
C ILE A 225 -2.40 8.36 2.63
N ALA A 226 -3.71 8.25 2.55
CA ALA A 226 -4.45 7.01 2.76
C ALA A 226 -5.08 6.55 1.44
N ASN A 227 -5.15 5.25 1.20
CA ASN A 227 -5.79 4.70 0.00
C ASN A 227 -7.32 4.71 0.05
N SER A 228 -7.92 4.97 1.22
CA SER A 228 -9.37 5.08 1.40
C SER A 228 -9.75 5.94 2.59
N SER A 229 -10.99 6.42 2.61
CA SER A 229 -11.57 7.10 3.78
C SER A 229 -11.57 6.19 5.01
N PHE A 230 -11.84 4.89 4.83
CA PHE A 230 -11.83 3.90 5.90
C PHE A 230 -10.45 3.77 6.58
N VAL A 231 -9.36 3.84 5.82
CA VAL A 231 -7.99 3.86 6.37
C VAL A 231 -7.67 5.24 6.97
N ALA A 232 -8.07 6.33 6.32
CA ALA A 232 -7.89 7.70 6.82
C ALA A 232 -8.55 7.91 8.19
N ASP A 233 -9.69 7.28 8.45
CA ASP A 233 -10.40 7.37 9.73
C ASP A 233 -9.59 6.82 10.90
N GLU A 234 -8.71 5.84 10.68
CA GLU A 234 -7.79 5.39 11.72
C GLU A 234 -6.82 6.52 12.15
N LEU A 235 -6.30 7.28 11.20
CA LEU A 235 -5.43 8.43 11.46
C LEU A 235 -6.20 9.54 12.19
N ARG A 236 -7.44 9.83 11.76
CA ARG A 236 -8.33 10.80 12.39
C ARG A 236 -8.62 10.45 13.85
N VAL A 237 -9.00 9.20 14.09
CA VAL A 237 -9.27 8.70 15.45
C VAL A 237 -8.00 8.74 16.31
N ALA A 238 -6.84 8.34 15.77
CA ALA A 238 -5.57 8.40 16.51
C ALA A 238 -5.19 9.84 16.88
N TYR A 239 -5.44 10.81 15.99
CA TYR A 239 -5.11 12.23 16.19
C TYR A 239 -6.11 12.96 17.09
N SER A 240 -7.32 12.43 17.30
CA SER A 240 -8.40 13.12 18.04
C SER A 240 -8.00 13.37 19.50
N LYS A 241 -8.36 14.57 20.02
CA LYS A 241 -8.07 14.96 21.41
C LYS A 241 -8.85 14.10 22.42
N GLU A 242 -10.03 13.63 22.04
CA GLU A 242 -10.93 12.80 22.88
C GLU A 242 -10.31 11.44 23.18
N GLN A 243 -9.62 10.88 22.20
CA GLN A 243 -8.93 9.59 22.33
C GLN A 243 -7.59 9.68 23.06
N ASN A 244 -7.12 10.89 23.40
CA ASN A 244 -5.82 11.10 24.03
C ASN A 244 -5.98 11.63 25.48
N PRO A 245 -6.02 10.74 26.53
CA PRO A 245 -6.18 11.12 27.93
C PRO A 245 -5.13 12.14 28.39
N ARG A 246 -5.45 12.92 29.43
CA ARG A 246 -4.57 14.02 29.94
C ARG A 246 -3.10 13.61 30.12
N ARG A 247 -2.82 12.42 30.69
CA ARG A 247 -1.47 11.87 30.89
C ARG A 247 -0.68 11.64 29.60
N TRP A 248 -1.36 11.26 28.50
CA TRP A 248 -0.74 11.03 27.20
C TRP A 248 -0.55 12.32 26.41
N ARG A 249 -1.29 13.38 26.72
CA ARG A 249 -1.13 14.69 26.08
C ARG A 249 0.23 15.31 26.37
N TRP A 250 0.76 15.14 27.57
CA TRP A 250 2.12 15.57 27.89
C TRP A 250 3.14 14.81 27.04
N PHE A 251 3.01 13.49 26.96
CA PHE A 251 3.88 12.65 26.16
C PHE A 251 3.81 13.00 24.65
N ASN A 252 2.62 13.14 24.11
CA ASN A 252 2.40 13.58 22.73
C ASN A 252 3.04 14.95 22.46
N ARG A 253 2.92 15.90 23.40
CA ARG A 253 3.59 17.20 23.28
C ARG A 253 5.11 17.05 23.20
N LYS A 254 5.70 16.20 24.01
CA LYS A 254 7.15 15.93 24.00
C LYS A 254 7.62 15.28 22.71
N THR A 255 6.93 14.26 22.24
CA THR A 255 7.27 13.60 20.95
C THR A 255 7.14 14.57 19.79
N ARG A 256 6.10 15.40 19.74
CA ARG A 256 5.93 16.46 18.75
C ARG A 256 7.07 17.48 18.77
N GLN A 257 7.56 17.87 19.95
CA GLN A 257 8.72 18.76 20.09
C GLN A 257 10.00 18.06 19.59
N ILE A 258 10.25 16.82 20.00
CA ILE A 258 11.44 16.03 19.61
C ILE A 258 11.48 15.88 18.07
N PHE A 259 10.39 15.46 17.47
CA PHE A 259 10.33 15.28 16.02
C PHE A 259 10.05 16.57 15.24
N ARG A 260 10.02 17.73 15.91
CA ARG A 260 9.70 19.03 15.28
C ARG A 260 8.43 18.93 14.43
N ALA A 261 7.39 18.28 14.97
CA ALA A 261 6.15 18.01 14.25
C ALA A 261 5.47 19.31 13.82
N VAL A 262 4.89 19.28 12.63
CA VAL A 262 4.12 20.42 12.09
C VAL A 262 2.87 20.64 12.92
N ASP A 263 2.54 21.89 13.21
CA ASP A 263 1.37 22.26 14.03
C ASP A 263 0.11 22.57 13.22
N THR A 264 0.08 22.11 11.97
CA THR A 264 -1.08 22.21 11.08
C THR A 264 -2.06 21.08 11.41
N PRO A 265 -3.38 21.33 11.33
CA PRO A 265 -4.41 20.29 11.50
C PRO A 265 -4.18 19.08 10.59
N LEU A 266 -4.60 17.89 11.05
CA LEU A 266 -4.44 16.66 10.26
C LEU A 266 -5.12 16.75 8.90
N GLU A 267 -6.33 17.28 8.83
CA GLU A 267 -7.11 17.35 7.59
C GLU A 267 -6.44 18.17 6.49
N GLU A 268 -5.65 19.16 6.83
CA GLU A 268 -4.87 19.95 5.85
C GLU A 268 -3.65 19.19 5.31
N ARG A 269 -3.25 18.11 5.97
CA ARG A 269 -2.06 17.30 5.66
C ARG A 269 -2.38 15.88 5.26
N LEU A 270 -3.66 15.52 5.25
CA LEU A 270 -4.18 14.18 4.92
C LEU A 270 -4.86 14.23 3.55
N ALA A 271 -4.39 13.42 2.63
CA ALA A 271 -5.04 13.19 1.36
C ALA A 271 -5.54 11.74 1.25
N ILE A 272 -6.61 11.56 0.51
CA ILE A 272 -7.10 10.23 0.14
C ILE A 272 -6.78 10.02 -1.34
N CYS A 273 -5.90 9.04 -1.62
CA CYS A 273 -5.50 8.66 -2.97
C CYS A 273 -5.83 7.19 -3.20
N PRO A 274 -7.04 6.89 -3.72
CA PRO A 274 -7.43 5.54 -4.08
C PRO A 274 -6.48 4.93 -5.10
N ARG A 275 -6.26 3.64 -4.99
CA ARG A 275 -5.51 2.87 -5.98
C ARG A 275 -6.34 2.67 -7.23
N GLY A 276 -5.68 2.36 -8.34
CA GLY A 276 -6.32 2.09 -9.62
C GLY A 276 -6.26 0.64 -10.04
N VAL A 277 -7.04 0.31 -11.07
CA VAL A 277 -7.09 -1.00 -11.71
C VAL A 277 -6.60 -0.93 -13.16
N ASP A 278 -5.96 -1.99 -13.62
CA ASP A 278 -5.55 -2.18 -15.01
C ASP A 278 -6.77 -2.63 -15.83
N THR A 279 -7.47 -1.68 -16.44
CA THR A 279 -8.72 -1.93 -17.18
C THR A 279 -8.51 -2.62 -18.53
N ASP A 280 -7.29 -2.63 -19.05
CA ASP A 280 -6.95 -3.39 -20.25
C ASP A 280 -6.77 -4.86 -19.92
N PHE A 281 -6.15 -5.13 -18.77
CA PHE A 281 -5.90 -6.48 -18.30
C PHE A 281 -7.13 -7.11 -17.66
N PHE A 282 -7.80 -6.43 -16.73
CA PHE A 282 -9.08 -6.83 -16.14
C PHE A 282 -10.22 -6.27 -17.00
N SER A 283 -10.78 -7.11 -17.86
CA SER A 283 -11.71 -6.65 -18.89
C SER A 283 -12.77 -7.70 -19.21
N PRO A 284 -14.01 -7.29 -19.54
CA PRO A 284 -15.06 -8.20 -20.03
C PRO A 284 -14.67 -8.94 -21.31
N ARG A 285 -13.67 -8.43 -22.08
CA ARG A 285 -13.19 -9.07 -23.33
C ARG A 285 -12.61 -10.47 -23.08
N ARG A 286 -12.27 -10.81 -21.83
CA ARG A 286 -11.81 -12.16 -21.42
C ARG A 286 -12.94 -13.17 -21.26
N ARG A 287 -14.19 -12.73 -21.33
CA ARG A 287 -15.37 -13.61 -21.25
C ARG A 287 -15.55 -14.31 -22.58
N THR A 288 -15.29 -15.63 -22.60
CA THR A 288 -15.51 -16.49 -23.75
C THR A 288 -16.15 -17.80 -23.35
N VAL A 289 -16.86 -18.45 -24.29
CA VAL A 289 -17.47 -19.77 -24.06
C VAL A 289 -16.41 -20.80 -23.69
N GLU A 290 -15.27 -20.75 -24.36
CA GLU A 290 -14.15 -21.69 -24.15
C GLU A 290 -13.51 -21.50 -22.78
N SER A 291 -13.29 -20.26 -22.34
CA SER A 291 -12.74 -19.95 -21.01
C SER A 291 -13.69 -20.39 -19.91
N ARG A 292 -14.99 -20.10 -20.06
CA ARG A 292 -16.00 -20.59 -19.11
C ARG A 292 -16.02 -22.11 -19.03
N ALA A 293 -16.06 -22.79 -20.18
CA ALA A 293 -16.07 -24.26 -20.24
C ALA A 293 -14.79 -24.85 -19.60
N ARG A 294 -13.62 -24.23 -19.81
CA ARG A 294 -12.36 -24.64 -19.18
C ARG A 294 -12.44 -24.51 -17.66
N ILE A 295 -12.91 -23.38 -17.14
CA ILE A 295 -13.06 -23.12 -15.69
C ILE A 295 -14.03 -24.14 -15.08
N CYS A 296 -15.20 -24.33 -15.67
CA CYS A 296 -16.19 -25.28 -15.19
C CYS A 296 -15.68 -26.72 -15.19
N ARG A 297 -14.98 -27.13 -16.24
CA ARG A 297 -14.37 -28.48 -16.32
C ARG A 297 -13.31 -28.70 -15.25
N ALA A 298 -12.42 -27.69 -15.05
CA ALA A 298 -11.38 -27.76 -14.03
C ALA A 298 -11.95 -27.84 -12.60
N ALA A 299 -13.09 -27.20 -12.36
CA ALA A 299 -13.79 -27.24 -11.08
C ALA A 299 -14.79 -28.41 -10.94
N GLY A 300 -15.00 -29.22 -11.98
CA GLY A 300 -15.94 -30.34 -11.96
C GLY A 300 -17.42 -29.91 -11.87
N ILE A 301 -17.79 -28.75 -12.44
CA ILE A 301 -19.12 -28.16 -12.32
C ILE A 301 -19.80 -28.01 -13.69
N PRO A 302 -21.13 -28.03 -13.76
CA PRO A 302 -21.89 -27.80 -15.00
C PRO A 302 -21.66 -26.39 -15.55
N VAL A 303 -21.53 -26.23 -16.87
CA VAL A 303 -21.40 -24.92 -17.53
C VAL A 303 -22.63 -24.03 -17.33
N THR A 304 -23.78 -24.66 -17.11
CA THR A 304 -25.09 -24.01 -16.88
C THR A 304 -25.26 -23.50 -15.45
N ALA A 305 -24.40 -23.91 -14.50
CA ALA A 305 -24.45 -23.46 -13.12
C ALA A 305 -24.21 -21.95 -13.01
N THR A 306 -24.81 -21.33 -12.01
CA THR A 306 -24.52 -19.92 -11.64
C THR A 306 -23.22 -19.87 -10.84
N LEU A 307 -22.16 -19.33 -11.44
CA LEU A 307 -20.84 -19.24 -10.81
C LEU A 307 -20.74 -18.02 -9.91
N VAL A 308 -20.60 -18.27 -8.61
CA VAL A 308 -20.26 -17.26 -7.61
C VAL A 308 -18.76 -17.37 -7.30
N LEU A 309 -18.01 -16.30 -7.47
CA LEU A 309 -16.56 -16.27 -7.22
C LEU A 309 -16.26 -15.43 -5.98
N SER A 310 -15.40 -15.95 -5.11
CA SER A 310 -14.73 -15.18 -4.06
C SER A 310 -13.23 -15.31 -4.23
N ALA A 311 -12.49 -14.20 -4.27
CA ALA A 311 -11.04 -14.22 -4.45
C ALA A 311 -10.40 -13.34 -3.39
N THR A 312 -9.63 -13.95 -2.48
CA THR A 312 -8.93 -13.25 -1.41
C THR A 312 -7.91 -14.17 -0.73
N ARG A 313 -7.03 -13.60 0.11
CA ARG A 313 -6.25 -14.40 1.04
C ARG A 313 -7.20 -15.09 2.04
N LEU A 314 -7.02 -16.38 2.24
CA LEU A 314 -7.86 -17.17 3.16
C LEU A 314 -7.36 -17.00 4.60
N SER A 315 -7.74 -15.88 5.22
CA SER A 315 -7.27 -15.49 6.55
C SER A 315 -8.41 -14.84 7.37
N PRO A 316 -8.34 -14.87 8.71
CA PRO A 316 -9.44 -14.43 9.58
C PRO A 316 -9.87 -12.97 9.32
N GLU A 317 -8.93 -12.07 9.02
CA GLU A 317 -9.21 -10.65 8.75
C GLU A 317 -10.00 -10.42 7.45
N LYS A 318 -10.05 -11.43 6.56
CA LYS A 318 -10.82 -11.37 5.30
C LYS A 318 -12.24 -11.91 5.45
N ASN A 319 -12.65 -12.28 6.66
CA ASN A 319 -13.99 -12.77 6.99
C ASN A 319 -14.44 -13.98 6.15
N VAL A 320 -13.49 -14.83 5.76
CA VAL A 320 -13.75 -15.97 4.86
C VAL A 320 -14.64 -17.05 5.49
N ARG A 321 -14.76 -17.08 6.82
CA ARG A 321 -15.66 -17.99 7.55
C ARG A 321 -17.14 -17.71 7.29
N LEU A 322 -17.49 -16.58 6.68
CA LEU A 322 -18.84 -16.29 6.23
C LEU A 322 -19.22 -17.07 4.96
N LEU A 323 -18.23 -17.48 4.14
CA LEU A 323 -18.48 -18.16 2.86
C LEU A 323 -19.27 -19.48 2.98
N PRO A 324 -18.96 -20.42 3.92
CA PRO A 324 -19.77 -21.61 4.11
C PRO A 324 -21.21 -21.31 4.53
N GLN A 325 -21.41 -20.26 5.35
CA GLN A 325 -22.75 -19.86 5.80
C GLN A 325 -23.57 -19.29 4.64
N ILE A 326 -22.94 -18.49 3.76
CA ILE A 326 -23.58 -18.03 2.52
C ILE A 326 -23.95 -19.23 1.64
N MET A 327 -23.02 -20.20 1.46
CA MET A 327 -23.30 -21.38 0.66
C MET A 327 -24.45 -22.21 1.22
N GLN A 328 -24.58 -22.31 2.55
CA GLN A 328 -25.70 -23.01 3.18
C GLN A 328 -27.04 -22.41 2.75
N HIS A 329 -27.21 -21.09 2.82
CA HIS A 329 -28.43 -20.42 2.37
C HIS A 329 -28.71 -20.62 0.89
N LEU A 330 -27.66 -20.63 0.04
CA LEU A 330 -27.80 -20.90 -1.39
C LEU A 330 -28.13 -22.36 -1.71
N ASP A 331 -27.66 -23.29 -0.88
CA ASP A 331 -27.96 -24.71 -1.03
C ASP A 331 -29.38 -25.09 -0.57
N ASP A 332 -29.89 -24.38 0.42
CA ASP A 332 -31.28 -24.51 0.87
C ASP A 332 -32.27 -24.00 -0.20
N ASP A 333 -31.85 -23.09 -1.07
CA ASP A 333 -32.63 -22.59 -2.21
C ASP A 333 -32.41 -23.49 -3.45
N GLN A 334 -33.31 -24.45 -3.65
CA GLN A 334 -33.26 -25.37 -4.78
C GLN A 334 -33.69 -24.76 -6.13
N SER A 335 -33.98 -23.45 -6.18
CA SER A 335 -34.45 -22.79 -7.41
C SER A 335 -33.39 -22.70 -8.50
N ARG A 336 -32.09 -22.73 -8.11
CA ARG A 336 -30.93 -22.59 -9.00
C ARG A 336 -29.76 -23.45 -8.55
N ASP A 337 -28.93 -23.86 -9.52
CA ASP A 337 -27.64 -24.49 -9.27
C ASP A 337 -26.55 -23.42 -9.05
N PHE A 338 -26.36 -23.00 -7.81
CA PHE A 338 -25.27 -22.10 -7.41
C PHE A 338 -23.99 -22.89 -7.12
N ARG A 339 -22.86 -22.40 -7.63
CA ARG A 339 -21.53 -22.96 -7.38
C ARG A 339 -20.58 -21.87 -6.89
N LEU A 340 -20.08 -22.01 -5.66
CA LEU A 340 -19.16 -21.06 -5.05
C LEU A 340 -17.71 -21.50 -5.28
N LEU A 341 -16.99 -20.75 -6.12
CA LEU A 341 -15.56 -20.91 -6.34
C LEU A 341 -14.79 -19.99 -5.40
N ILE A 342 -13.85 -20.53 -4.64
CA ILE A 342 -13.01 -19.81 -3.68
C ILE A 342 -11.57 -19.84 -4.18
N ALA A 343 -11.07 -18.68 -4.65
CA ALA A 343 -9.71 -18.50 -5.09
C ALA A 343 -8.86 -17.88 -3.98
N GLY A 344 -7.71 -18.47 -3.71
CA GLY A 344 -6.74 -17.99 -2.74
C GLY A 344 -6.12 -19.10 -1.92
N GLY A 345 -5.22 -18.72 -1.02
CA GLY A 345 -4.60 -19.60 -0.03
C GLY A 345 -4.37 -18.85 1.27
N GLY A 346 -4.22 -19.57 2.36
CA GLY A 346 -3.98 -18.97 3.67
C GLY A 346 -4.31 -19.87 4.84
N PRO A 347 -4.18 -19.36 6.08
CA PRO A 347 -4.36 -20.19 7.29
C PRO A 347 -5.76 -20.75 7.50
N GLU A 348 -6.79 -20.19 6.84
CA GLU A 348 -8.19 -20.69 6.92
C GLU A 348 -8.52 -21.74 5.83
N GLU A 349 -7.53 -22.15 5.04
CA GLU A 349 -7.78 -23.08 3.91
C GLU A 349 -8.26 -24.45 4.37
N GLU A 350 -7.68 -25.02 5.43
CA GLU A 350 -8.08 -26.32 5.97
C GLU A 350 -9.52 -26.28 6.47
N PHE A 351 -9.87 -25.27 7.29
CA PHE A 351 -11.24 -25.05 7.73
C PHE A 351 -12.23 -24.97 6.57
N LEU A 352 -11.90 -24.17 5.54
CA LEU A 352 -12.78 -24.03 4.38
C LEU A 352 -12.89 -25.33 3.56
N ARG A 353 -11.87 -26.16 3.53
CA ARG A 353 -11.87 -27.46 2.86
C ARG A 353 -12.78 -28.46 3.59
N GLU A 354 -12.73 -28.48 4.91
CA GLU A 354 -13.64 -29.29 5.74
C GLU A 354 -15.08 -28.85 5.56
N GLU A 355 -15.37 -27.57 5.59
CA GLU A 355 -16.71 -27.03 5.35
C GLU A 355 -17.22 -27.33 3.93
N ALA A 356 -16.34 -27.23 2.90
CA ALA A 356 -16.70 -27.51 1.51
C ALA A 356 -17.17 -28.94 1.28
N ALA A 357 -16.64 -29.92 2.05
CA ALA A 357 -17.05 -31.31 1.95
C ALA A 357 -18.56 -31.53 2.25
N ARG A 358 -19.19 -30.60 2.98
CA ARG A 358 -20.63 -30.66 3.34
C ARG A 358 -21.55 -30.34 2.16
N PHE A 359 -21.04 -29.69 1.12
CA PHE A 359 -21.85 -29.14 0.02
C PHE A 359 -21.79 -29.94 -1.28
N ALA A 360 -21.37 -31.22 -1.24
CA ALA A 360 -21.38 -32.14 -2.38
C ALA A 360 -20.86 -31.52 -3.71
N GLY A 361 -19.75 -30.78 -3.67
CA GLY A 361 -19.12 -30.14 -4.83
C GLY A 361 -19.78 -28.81 -5.26
N LYS A 362 -20.65 -28.22 -4.45
CA LYS A 362 -21.18 -26.87 -4.71
C LYS A 362 -20.29 -25.76 -4.19
N MET A 363 -19.42 -26.02 -3.23
CA MET A 363 -18.38 -25.11 -2.72
C MET A 363 -17.01 -25.68 -3.05
N ILE A 364 -16.21 -24.97 -3.84
CA ILE A 364 -14.97 -25.49 -4.41
C ILE A 364 -13.81 -24.51 -4.15
N LEU A 365 -12.77 -25.01 -3.47
CA LEU A 365 -11.52 -24.28 -3.32
C LEU A 365 -10.64 -24.54 -4.54
N ILE A 366 -10.35 -23.50 -5.32
CA ILE A 366 -9.56 -23.60 -6.56
C ILE A 366 -8.09 -23.18 -6.37
N GLY A 367 -7.70 -22.91 -5.11
CA GLY A 367 -6.33 -22.57 -4.77
C GLY A 367 -5.92 -21.17 -5.19
N HIS A 368 -4.63 -20.89 -5.11
CA HIS A 368 -4.07 -19.59 -5.53
C HIS A 368 -4.06 -19.50 -7.06
N LEU A 369 -4.58 -18.40 -7.59
CA LEU A 369 -4.55 -18.10 -9.02
C LEU A 369 -3.50 -17.03 -9.32
N ASP A 370 -2.78 -17.17 -10.43
CA ASP A 370 -1.98 -16.09 -10.98
C ASP A 370 -2.88 -14.96 -11.53
N LYS A 371 -2.28 -13.81 -11.85
CA LYS A 371 -3.03 -12.63 -12.28
C LYS A 371 -3.88 -12.90 -13.54
N ALA A 372 -3.37 -13.69 -14.49
CA ALA A 372 -4.07 -13.97 -15.74
C ALA A 372 -5.27 -14.90 -15.51
N SER A 373 -5.05 -16.00 -14.77
CA SER A 373 -6.10 -16.92 -14.37
C SER A 373 -7.19 -16.25 -13.55
N LEU A 374 -6.81 -15.34 -12.63
CA LEU A 374 -7.77 -14.59 -11.83
C LEU A 374 -8.63 -13.66 -12.70
N ALA A 375 -8.03 -12.97 -13.68
CA ALA A 375 -8.77 -12.12 -14.61
C ALA A 375 -9.75 -12.93 -15.48
N ASP A 376 -9.36 -14.13 -15.91
CA ASP A 376 -10.25 -15.05 -16.62
C ASP A 376 -11.42 -15.51 -15.73
N HIS A 377 -11.17 -15.81 -14.44
CA HIS A 377 -12.23 -16.18 -13.52
C HIS A 377 -13.20 -15.05 -13.26
N TYR A 378 -12.72 -13.80 -13.04
CA TYR A 378 -13.60 -12.63 -12.90
C TYR A 378 -14.50 -12.46 -14.10
N ALA A 379 -13.93 -12.46 -15.31
CA ALA A 379 -14.70 -12.22 -16.52
C ALA A 379 -15.73 -13.32 -16.82
N ASN A 380 -15.49 -14.57 -16.39
CA ASN A 380 -16.34 -15.72 -16.69
C ASN A 380 -17.24 -16.15 -15.52
N ALA A 381 -17.10 -15.57 -14.33
CA ALA A 381 -18.08 -15.72 -13.26
C ALA A 381 -19.37 -14.93 -13.56
N ASP A 382 -20.46 -15.32 -12.92
CA ASP A 382 -21.73 -14.61 -13.01
C ASP A 382 -21.83 -13.54 -11.92
N ILE A 383 -21.30 -13.87 -10.71
CA ILE A 383 -21.35 -13.01 -9.55
C ILE A 383 -20.00 -13.10 -8.83
N PHE A 384 -19.51 -11.97 -8.34
CA PHE A 384 -18.34 -11.87 -7.45
C PHE A 384 -18.79 -11.40 -6.07
N ILE A 385 -18.30 -12.05 -5.02
CA ILE A 385 -18.56 -11.66 -3.64
C ILE A 385 -17.27 -11.40 -2.88
N HIS A 386 -17.29 -10.39 -2.03
CA HIS A 386 -16.18 -10.09 -1.11
C HIS A 386 -16.73 -9.78 0.28
N PRO A 387 -16.69 -10.74 1.23
CA PRO A 387 -17.47 -10.65 2.48
C PRO A 387 -16.80 -9.83 3.59
N ASN A 388 -15.65 -9.18 3.34
CA ASN A 388 -14.91 -8.47 4.36
C ASN A 388 -15.42 -7.04 4.63
N PRO A 389 -16.08 -6.76 5.78
CA PRO A 389 -16.59 -5.42 6.12
C PRO A 389 -15.47 -4.44 6.53
N ARG A 390 -14.25 -4.92 6.74
CA ARG A 390 -13.10 -4.13 7.17
C ARG A 390 -12.00 -4.07 6.10
N GLU A 391 -12.37 -4.27 4.84
CA GLU A 391 -11.42 -4.20 3.74
C GLU A 391 -10.82 -2.78 3.65
N PRO A 392 -9.49 -2.62 3.65
CA PRO A 392 -8.86 -1.29 3.58
C PRO A 392 -9.18 -0.52 2.30
N PHE A 393 -9.14 -1.19 1.16
CA PHE A 393 -9.54 -0.64 -0.15
C PHE A 393 -10.24 -1.71 -1.01
N GLY A 394 -9.65 -2.90 -1.14
CA GLY A 394 -10.20 -4.02 -1.89
C GLY A 394 -9.91 -3.97 -3.38
N ASN A 395 -8.63 -4.04 -3.78
CA ASN A 395 -8.25 -4.11 -5.19
C ASN A 395 -9.02 -5.20 -5.94
N VAL A 396 -9.21 -6.37 -5.33
CA VAL A 396 -9.97 -7.49 -5.91
C VAL A 396 -11.40 -7.12 -6.31
N GLY A 397 -12.06 -6.25 -5.54
CA GLY A 397 -13.40 -5.75 -5.86
C GLY A 397 -13.38 -4.81 -7.08
N LEU A 398 -12.38 -3.93 -7.16
CA LEU A 398 -12.23 -3.03 -8.31
C LEU A 398 -11.81 -3.80 -9.58
N GLU A 399 -10.99 -4.85 -9.45
CA GLU A 399 -10.63 -5.78 -10.53
C GLU A 399 -11.87 -6.54 -11.05
N ALA A 400 -12.74 -6.98 -10.13
CA ALA A 400 -14.01 -7.62 -10.49
C ALA A 400 -14.95 -6.65 -11.23
N LEU A 401 -15.12 -5.41 -10.75
CA LEU A 401 -15.89 -4.37 -11.45
C LEU A 401 -15.36 -4.14 -12.87
N ALA A 402 -14.04 -4.04 -13.03
CA ALA A 402 -13.38 -3.83 -14.32
C ALA A 402 -13.58 -5.02 -15.28
N SER A 403 -13.71 -6.23 -14.74
CA SER A 403 -13.95 -7.46 -15.50
C SER A 403 -15.41 -7.65 -15.93
N GLY A 404 -16.33 -6.78 -15.48
CA GLY A 404 -17.74 -6.82 -15.88
C GLY A 404 -18.51 -7.96 -15.24
N VAL A 405 -18.16 -8.38 -14.04
CA VAL A 405 -18.94 -9.32 -13.22
C VAL A 405 -19.86 -8.57 -12.26
N ALA A 406 -21.04 -9.10 -11.97
CA ALA A 406 -21.93 -8.55 -10.95
C ALA A 406 -21.29 -8.67 -9.56
N CYS A 407 -21.17 -7.57 -8.82
CA CYS A 407 -20.43 -7.54 -7.55
C CYS A 407 -21.33 -7.32 -6.35
N ILE A 408 -21.05 -8.05 -5.27
CA ILE A 408 -21.74 -7.91 -3.98
C ILE A 408 -20.70 -7.64 -2.91
N PHE A 409 -20.86 -6.54 -2.17
CA PHE A 409 -19.92 -6.07 -1.16
C PHE A 409 -20.62 -5.75 0.15
N PRO A 410 -19.89 -5.75 1.27
CA PRO A 410 -20.39 -5.13 2.50
C PRO A 410 -20.63 -3.63 2.30
N ASN A 411 -21.70 -3.11 2.95
CA ASN A 411 -21.99 -1.68 2.96
C ASN A 411 -21.04 -0.88 3.90
N THR A 412 -19.81 -1.36 4.07
CA THR A 412 -18.78 -0.76 4.94
C THR A 412 -17.39 -1.04 4.40
N GLY A 413 -16.38 -0.36 4.98
CA GLY A 413 -14.99 -0.55 4.59
C GLY A 413 -14.56 0.29 3.40
N GLY A 414 -13.34 0.04 2.94
CA GLY A 414 -12.71 0.79 1.84
C GLY A 414 -13.32 0.52 0.47
N VAL A 415 -14.07 -0.55 0.29
CA VAL A 415 -14.82 -0.83 -0.95
C VAL A 415 -15.81 0.28 -1.29
N ARG A 416 -16.29 1.03 -0.27
CA ARG A 416 -17.16 2.20 -0.44
C ARG A 416 -16.51 3.37 -1.19
N MET A 417 -15.21 3.31 -1.44
CA MET A 417 -14.53 4.32 -2.28
C MET A 417 -14.93 4.23 -3.75
N TYR A 418 -15.37 3.07 -4.20
CA TYR A 418 -15.75 2.82 -5.60
C TYR A 418 -17.09 2.10 -5.75
N ALA A 419 -17.56 1.38 -4.73
CA ALA A 419 -18.83 0.67 -4.77
C ALA A 419 -19.98 1.51 -4.21
N SER A 420 -21.09 1.51 -4.96
CA SER A 420 -22.34 2.19 -4.65
C SER A 420 -23.53 1.34 -5.08
N GLU A 421 -24.74 1.71 -4.68
CA GLU A 421 -25.98 1.04 -5.13
C GLU A 421 -26.17 1.07 -6.65
N ASN A 422 -25.50 1.97 -7.35
CA ASN A 422 -25.60 2.06 -8.80
C ASN A 422 -24.77 1.00 -9.53
N ASN A 423 -23.67 0.51 -8.93
CA ASN A 423 -22.69 -0.36 -9.59
C ASN A 423 -22.43 -1.70 -8.88
N ALA A 424 -23.04 -1.92 -7.72
CA ALA A 424 -22.89 -3.16 -6.95
C ALA A 424 -24.13 -3.38 -6.06
N TRP A 425 -24.26 -4.55 -5.46
CA TRP A 425 -25.17 -4.79 -4.34
C TRP A 425 -24.39 -4.55 -3.05
N LEU A 426 -24.92 -3.70 -2.19
CA LEU A 426 -24.30 -3.35 -0.91
C LEU A 426 -25.16 -3.92 0.22
N VAL A 427 -24.59 -4.84 1.00
CA VAL A 427 -25.30 -5.58 2.03
C VAL A 427 -24.62 -5.47 3.39
N GLN A 428 -25.30 -5.83 4.45
CA GLN A 428 -24.62 -6.09 5.71
C GLN A 428 -23.72 -7.33 5.57
N ALA A 429 -22.64 -7.41 6.35
CA ALA A 429 -21.73 -8.56 6.34
C ALA A 429 -22.36 -9.75 7.09
N ASP A 430 -23.48 -10.21 6.56
CA ASP A 430 -24.32 -11.29 7.06
C ASP A 430 -24.59 -12.32 5.95
N ALA A 431 -24.64 -13.61 6.30
CA ALA A 431 -24.76 -14.69 5.33
C ALA A 431 -26.08 -14.67 4.56
N HIS A 432 -27.18 -14.40 5.24
CA HIS A 432 -28.50 -14.32 4.63
C HIS A 432 -28.61 -13.15 3.65
N GLU A 433 -28.08 -11.96 4.03
CA GLU A 433 -28.09 -10.78 3.18
C GLU A 433 -27.25 -10.98 1.92
N PHE A 434 -26.07 -11.63 2.03
CA PHE A 434 -25.26 -12.00 0.87
C PHE A 434 -25.99 -13.01 -0.02
N ALA A 435 -26.58 -14.07 0.53
CA ALA A 435 -27.30 -15.09 -0.25
C ALA A 435 -28.51 -14.47 -0.99
N LYS A 436 -29.27 -13.61 -0.32
CA LYS A 436 -30.37 -12.87 -0.95
C LYS A 436 -29.88 -12.01 -2.12
N ALA A 437 -28.82 -11.23 -1.93
CA ALA A 437 -28.28 -10.40 -3.00
C ALA A 437 -27.69 -11.22 -4.16
N ILE A 438 -27.12 -12.40 -3.89
CA ILE A 438 -26.69 -13.35 -4.93
C ILE A 438 -27.88 -13.84 -5.73
N HIS A 439 -28.98 -14.23 -5.07
CA HIS A 439 -30.21 -14.65 -5.72
C HIS A 439 -30.79 -13.51 -6.58
N ASP A 440 -30.94 -12.31 -6.02
CA ASP A 440 -31.46 -11.15 -6.74
C ASP A 440 -30.61 -10.82 -7.98
N ALA A 441 -29.28 -10.83 -7.85
CA ALA A 441 -28.36 -10.62 -8.97
C ALA A 441 -28.45 -11.73 -10.03
N ALA A 442 -28.78 -12.96 -9.66
CA ALA A 442 -28.96 -14.07 -10.60
C ALA A 442 -30.28 -13.99 -11.36
N VAL A 443 -31.35 -13.50 -10.72
CA VAL A 443 -32.72 -13.47 -11.28
C VAL A 443 -32.95 -12.21 -12.10
N ASP A 444 -32.64 -11.03 -11.56
CA ASP A 444 -32.89 -9.74 -12.23
C ASP A 444 -31.76 -9.41 -13.23
N LYS A 445 -31.92 -9.91 -14.45
CA LYS A 445 -30.95 -9.70 -15.54
C LYS A 445 -30.85 -8.25 -15.95
N GLU A 446 -31.93 -7.49 -15.88
CA GLU A 446 -31.96 -6.09 -16.30
C GLU A 446 -31.19 -5.22 -15.30
N LEU A 447 -31.49 -5.35 -14.02
CA LEU A 447 -30.77 -4.64 -12.95
C LEU A 447 -29.29 -5.01 -12.95
N ARG A 448 -28.98 -6.30 -13.13
CA ARG A 448 -27.59 -6.78 -13.24
C ARG A 448 -26.85 -6.11 -14.38
N THR A 449 -27.44 -6.03 -15.56
CA THR A 449 -26.83 -5.41 -16.74
C THR A 449 -26.58 -3.92 -16.51
N ARG A 450 -27.54 -3.19 -15.93
CA ARG A 450 -27.38 -1.77 -15.58
C ARG A 450 -26.24 -1.56 -14.56
N LYS A 451 -26.20 -2.36 -13.50
CA LYS A 451 -25.13 -2.24 -12.48
C LYS A 451 -23.75 -2.56 -13.07
N ILE A 452 -23.61 -3.58 -13.91
CA ILE A 452 -22.36 -3.91 -14.60
C ILE A 452 -21.91 -2.76 -15.52
N ALA A 453 -22.81 -2.15 -16.27
CA ALA A 453 -22.46 -1.00 -17.13
C ALA A 453 -21.94 0.18 -16.29
N SER A 454 -22.58 0.48 -15.17
CA SER A 454 -22.12 1.52 -14.23
C SER A 454 -20.79 1.14 -13.58
N ALA A 455 -20.57 -0.15 -13.25
CA ALA A 455 -19.34 -0.68 -12.68
C ALA A 455 -18.14 -0.49 -13.62
N LEU A 456 -18.30 -0.77 -14.90
CA LEU A 456 -17.28 -0.54 -15.92
C LEU A 456 -16.91 0.94 -16.05
N GLY A 457 -17.91 1.84 -15.99
CA GLY A 457 -17.66 3.29 -15.95
C GLY A 457 -16.86 3.71 -14.70
N THR A 458 -17.20 3.14 -13.55
CA THR A 458 -16.46 3.38 -12.30
C THR A 458 -15.01 2.86 -12.39
N ALA A 459 -14.80 1.67 -12.94
CA ALA A 459 -13.47 1.10 -13.13
C ALA A 459 -12.61 1.97 -14.06
N ALA A 460 -13.17 2.48 -15.15
CA ALA A 460 -12.48 3.38 -16.08
C ALA A 460 -12.03 4.69 -15.40
N GLN A 461 -12.87 5.29 -14.55
CA GLN A 461 -12.53 6.48 -13.76
C GLN A 461 -11.45 6.19 -12.70
N ASN A 462 -11.31 4.94 -12.31
CA ASN A 462 -10.31 4.45 -11.36
C ASN A 462 -9.24 3.58 -12.05
N SER A 463 -8.88 3.93 -13.28
CA SER A 463 -7.75 3.27 -13.97
C SER A 463 -6.44 3.50 -13.22
N GLN A 464 -5.45 2.65 -13.45
CA GLN A 464 -4.11 2.80 -12.86
C GLN A 464 -3.47 4.13 -13.25
N GLU A 465 -3.65 4.56 -14.49
CA GLU A 465 -3.14 5.83 -15.00
C GLU A 465 -3.75 7.01 -14.24
N ALA A 466 -5.08 7.04 -14.13
CA ALA A 466 -5.78 8.09 -13.39
C ALA A 466 -5.40 8.13 -11.90
N ALA A 467 -5.14 6.96 -11.31
CA ALA A 467 -4.69 6.88 -9.92
C ALA A 467 -3.26 7.44 -9.72
N VAL A 468 -2.35 7.15 -10.66
CA VAL A 468 -0.99 7.71 -10.63
C VAL A 468 -1.03 9.23 -10.83
N ASP A 469 -1.81 9.73 -11.79
CA ASP A 469 -1.95 11.16 -12.05
C ASP A 469 -2.47 11.91 -10.80
N ARG A 470 -3.50 11.37 -10.14
CA ARG A 470 -4.01 11.91 -8.86
C ARG A 470 -2.94 11.91 -7.76
N LEU A 471 -2.16 10.84 -7.65
CA LEU A 471 -1.10 10.71 -6.65
C LEU A 471 0.00 11.74 -6.88
N LEU A 472 0.49 11.89 -8.11
CA LEU A 472 1.51 12.87 -8.46
C LEU A 472 1.04 14.30 -8.24
N THR A 473 -0.19 14.64 -8.65
CA THR A 473 -0.81 15.95 -8.37
C THR A 473 -0.92 16.20 -6.86
N THR A 474 -1.20 15.16 -6.08
CA THR A 474 -1.25 15.28 -4.61
C THR A 474 0.12 15.57 -4.03
N TYR A 475 1.19 14.93 -4.53
CA TYR A 475 2.56 15.25 -4.10
C TYR A 475 2.94 16.69 -4.44
N ASP A 476 2.61 17.19 -5.63
CA ASP A 476 2.93 18.55 -6.05
C ASP A 476 2.27 19.55 -5.10
N ARG A 477 0.98 19.42 -4.85
CA ARG A 477 0.26 20.26 -3.90
C ARG A 477 0.87 20.21 -2.49
N MET A 478 1.16 19.00 -1.98
CA MET A 478 1.76 18.83 -0.65
C MET A 478 3.15 19.48 -0.58
N TYR A 479 3.93 19.38 -1.64
CA TYR A 479 5.28 19.96 -1.71
C TYR A 479 5.24 21.49 -1.80
N GLU A 480 4.36 22.05 -2.61
CA GLU A 480 4.14 23.49 -2.67
C GLU A 480 3.72 24.06 -1.31
N ASP A 481 2.78 23.42 -0.62
CA ASP A 481 2.34 23.86 0.70
C ASP A 481 3.43 23.70 1.77
N PHE A 482 4.27 22.70 1.63
CA PHE A 482 5.43 22.49 2.46
C PHE A 482 6.46 23.63 2.27
N LEU A 483 6.78 23.99 1.05
CA LEU A 483 7.71 25.08 0.74
C LEU A 483 7.25 26.45 1.30
N LYS A 484 5.94 26.71 1.28
CA LYS A 484 5.36 27.93 1.88
C LYS A 484 5.57 28.02 3.40
N LYS A 485 5.68 26.87 4.07
CA LYS A 485 5.77 26.74 5.55
C LYS A 485 7.20 26.64 6.08
N ILE A 486 8.19 26.41 5.22
CA ILE A 486 9.61 26.41 5.62
C ILE A 486 10.09 27.86 5.79
N PRO A 487 10.71 28.24 6.94
CA PRO A 487 11.32 29.53 7.08
C PRO A 487 12.39 29.75 6.00
N ARG A 488 12.35 30.91 5.30
CA ARG A 488 13.38 31.31 4.34
C ARG A 488 14.73 31.34 5.06
N GLY A 489 15.63 30.42 4.73
CA GLY A 489 16.97 30.30 5.35
C GLY A 489 17.36 28.86 5.74
N THR A 490 16.47 27.91 5.72
CA THR A 490 16.82 26.48 5.78
C THR A 490 17.17 26.03 4.36
N PRO A 491 18.38 25.50 4.05
CA PRO A 491 18.69 25.08 2.69
C PRO A 491 17.73 23.96 2.29
N ALA A 492 16.71 24.28 1.54
CA ALA A 492 16.08 23.37 0.61
C ALA A 492 17.21 22.93 -0.31
N THR A 493 17.34 21.61 -0.58
CA THR A 493 18.41 21.02 -1.39
C THR A 493 18.91 21.97 -2.47
N ALA A 494 20.13 22.51 -2.29
CA ALA A 494 20.66 23.54 -3.15
C ALA A 494 20.76 23.01 -4.59
N SER A 495 19.92 23.52 -5.46
CA SER A 495 20.15 23.52 -6.90
C SER A 495 21.53 24.14 -7.14
N THR A 496 22.45 23.35 -7.68
CA THR A 496 23.86 23.71 -7.92
C THR A 496 23.93 24.67 -9.11
N ASP A 497 23.74 25.96 -8.87
CA ASP A 497 24.00 27.01 -9.86
C ASP A 497 25.04 28.08 -9.37
N ALA A 498 25.91 27.72 -8.46
CA ALA A 498 26.97 28.62 -7.98
C ALA A 498 28.31 27.90 -7.90
N MET A 499 28.83 27.43 -9.03
CA MET A 499 30.26 27.14 -9.19
C MET A 499 30.64 27.15 -10.68
N LEU A 500 30.61 28.29 -11.30
CA LEU A 500 31.36 28.61 -12.53
C LEU A 500 31.42 30.13 -12.72
N THR A 501 32.11 30.84 -11.83
CA THR A 501 32.79 32.11 -12.14
C THR A 501 34.03 32.19 -11.25
N GLY A 502 35.03 31.43 -11.63
CA GLY A 502 36.39 31.63 -11.15
C GLY A 502 37.08 32.63 -12.08
N THR A 503 37.12 33.87 -11.70
CA THR A 503 37.95 34.89 -12.35
C THR A 503 39.41 34.58 -12.06
N GLU A 504 40.18 34.33 -13.11
CA GLU A 504 41.62 34.39 -13.10
C GLU A 504 42.04 35.80 -12.72
N VAL A 505 42.77 35.93 -11.61
CA VAL A 505 43.54 37.15 -11.31
C VAL A 505 44.99 36.86 -11.66
N HIS A 506 45.41 37.41 -12.80
CA HIS A 506 46.82 37.58 -13.11
C HIS A 506 47.47 38.41 -11.99
N ARG A 507 48.57 37.90 -11.46
CA ARG A 507 49.58 38.72 -10.78
C ARG A 507 50.86 38.71 -11.64
N GLU A 508 51.10 39.82 -12.30
CA GLU A 508 52.43 40.27 -12.66
C GLU A 508 53.00 41.08 -11.50
N ALA A 509 54.25 40.85 -11.22
CA ALA A 509 55.36 41.51 -10.60
C ALA A 509 55.97 40.76 -9.43
#